data_5da7777a58d0ea9d31f925722b27e7f9
#
_entry.id   5da7777a58d0ea9d31f925722b27e7f9
#
_cell.length_a   1.000
_cell.length_b   1.000
_cell.length_c   1.000
_cell.angle_alpha   90.00
_cell.angle_beta   90.00
_cell.angle_gamma   90.00
#
_symmetry.space_group_name_H-M   'P 1'
#
loop_
_entity.id
_entity.type
_entity.pdbx_description
1 polymer ?
#
loop_
_entity_poly.entity_id
_entity_poly.type
_entity_poly.pdbx_seq_one_letter_code
_entity_poly.pdbx_strand_id
1 'polypeptide(L)'
;MMMGFGFNLFGIIFTLMFLLVFGVVLFGIIKGISQWNRNNHAPRLTVPATVVAKRTNVSHHHGANSGVHHSTSYYVTFQVESGDRMELHMAGHQYGLLVEGDRGKLTFQGTRFLSFERT
;
A
#
# COMPACT_ATOMS: atom_id res chain seq x y z
N MET A 1 -33.29 7.51 34.29
CA MET A 1 -33.60 7.12 33.77
C MET A 1 -34.05 6.27 33.52
N MET A 2 -34.50 6.09 33.51
CA MET A 2 -34.90 5.44 33.28
C MET A 2 -35.59 4.83 32.61
N MET A 3 -35.87 4.71 32.26
CA MET A 3 -36.51 4.04 31.28
C MET A 3 -36.56 2.62 31.61
N GLY A 4 -37.16 1.72 31.24
CA GLY A 4 -37.17 0.36 31.66
C GLY A 4 -35.80 -0.31 31.65
N PHE A 5 -35.66 -1.35 32.44
CA PHE A 5 -34.42 -2.08 32.55
C PHE A 5 -33.98 -2.64 31.20
N GLY A 6 -34.88 -3.18 30.40
CA GLY A 6 -34.57 -3.71 29.08
C GLY A 6 -34.08 -2.63 28.12
N PHE A 7 -34.62 -1.45 28.24
CA PHE A 7 -34.18 -0.34 27.41
C PHE A 7 -32.75 0.04 27.71
N ASN A 8 -32.36 0.10 28.97
CA ASN A 8 -30.99 0.41 29.35
C ASN A 8 -30.01 -0.66 28.84
N LEU A 9 -30.39 -1.92 28.93
CA LEU A 9 -29.56 -3.00 28.43
C LEU A 9 -29.36 -2.89 26.93
N PHE A 10 -30.42 -2.60 26.18
CA PHE A 10 -30.32 -2.40 24.73
C PHE A 10 -29.40 -1.23 24.39
N GLY A 11 -29.52 -0.12 25.11
CA GLY A 11 -28.70 1.04 24.89
C GLY A 11 -27.21 0.76 25.18
N ILE A 12 -26.92 -0.02 26.23
CA ILE A 12 -25.57 -0.39 26.57
C ILE A 12 -24.95 -1.26 25.47
N ILE A 13 -25.70 -2.26 25.00
CA ILE A 13 -25.20 -3.14 23.94
C ILE A 13 -24.96 -2.35 22.66
N PHE A 14 -25.86 -1.46 22.30
CA PHE A 14 -25.73 -0.64 21.11
C PHE A 14 -24.48 0.27 21.21
N THR A 15 -24.30 0.90 22.35
CA THR A 15 -23.13 1.77 22.58
C THR A 15 -21.83 0.99 22.50
N LEU A 16 -21.79 -0.20 23.08
CA LEU A 16 -20.59 -1.04 23.03
C LEU A 16 -20.26 -1.46 21.60
N MET A 17 -21.28 -1.83 20.81
CA MET A 17 -21.06 -2.17 19.40
C MET A 17 -20.56 -0.98 18.61
N PHE A 18 -21.12 0.19 18.84
CA PHE A 18 -20.71 1.41 18.16
C PHE A 18 -19.25 1.76 18.48
N LEU A 19 -18.88 1.66 19.75
CA LEU A 19 -17.51 1.94 20.16
C LEU A 19 -16.52 0.93 19.57
N LEU A 20 -16.92 -0.32 19.47
CA LEU A 20 -16.09 -1.36 18.87
C LEU A 20 -15.80 -1.05 17.39
N VAL A 21 -16.88 -0.76 16.64
CA VAL A 21 -16.73 -0.44 15.21
C VAL A 21 -15.91 0.82 15.01
N PHE A 22 -16.18 1.85 15.79
CA PHE A 22 -15.45 3.11 15.72
C PHE A 22 -13.98 2.91 16.03
N GLY A 23 -13.67 2.09 17.05
CA GLY A 23 -12.29 1.78 17.40
C GLY A 23 -11.55 1.06 16.28
N VAL A 24 -12.19 0.11 15.61
CA VAL A 24 -11.58 -0.61 14.47
C VAL A 24 -11.29 0.36 13.32
N VAL A 25 -12.23 1.26 13.02
CA VAL A 25 -12.05 2.24 11.96
C VAL A 25 -10.89 3.19 12.29
N LEU A 26 -10.85 3.69 13.53
CA LEU A 26 -9.75 4.57 13.95
C LEU A 26 -8.40 3.86 13.90
N PHE A 27 -8.36 2.61 14.32
CA PHE A 27 -7.12 1.83 14.27
C PHE A 27 -6.62 1.70 12.84
N GLY A 28 -7.51 1.44 11.90
CA GLY A 28 -7.16 1.35 10.49
C GLY A 28 -6.61 2.66 9.94
N ILE A 29 -7.24 3.78 10.30
CA ILE A 29 -6.79 5.11 9.86
C ILE A 29 -5.40 5.42 10.44
N ILE A 30 -5.21 5.18 11.73
CA ILE A 30 -3.93 5.44 12.38
C ILE A 30 -2.82 4.60 11.76
N LYS A 31 -3.11 3.34 11.46
CA LYS A 31 -2.13 2.46 10.85
C LYS A 31 -1.75 2.93 9.45
N GLY A 32 -2.71 3.40 8.67
CA GLY A 32 -2.44 3.95 7.34
C GLY A 32 -1.60 5.22 7.39
N ILE A 33 -1.92 6.12 8.31
CA ILE A 33 -1.15 7.36 8.50
C ILE A 33 0.27 7.04 8.96
N SER A 34 0.43 6.07 9.85
CA SER A 34 1.75 5.67 10.35
C SER A 34 2.63 5.12 9.23
N GLN A 35 2.07 4.31 8.32
CA GLN A 35 2.82 3.78 7.19
C GLN A 35 3.24 4.90 6.24
N TRP A 36 2.33 5.82 5.93
CA TRP A 36 2.61 6.97 5.08
C TRP A 36 3.71 7.84 5.68
N ASN A 37 3.63 8.08 6.99
CA ASN A 37 4.59 8.89 7.71
C ASN A 37 5.99 8.23 7.70
N ARG A 38 6.05 6.92 7.87
CA ARG A 38 7.32 6.19 7.79
C ARG A 38 7.98 6.34 6.43
N ASN A 39 7.22 6.23 5.34
CA ASN A 39 7.76 6.40 4.00
C ASN A 39 8.28 7.81 3.78
N ASN A 40 7.58 8.83 4.29
CA ASN A 40 8.00 10.22 4.14
C ASN A 40 9.23 10.57 4.97
N HIS A 41 9.45 9.89 6.10
CA HIS A 41 10.60 10.14 6.95
C HIS A 41 11.76 9.19 6.71
N ALA A 42 11.57 8.17 5.86
CA ALA A 42 12.66 7.28 5.50
C ALA A 42 13.70 8.04 4.68
N PRO A 43 14.99 7.72 4.84
CA PRO A 43 16.01 8.36 4.02
C PRO A 43 15.90 7.91 2.57
N ARG A 44 16.24 8.79 1.65
CA ARG A 44 16.40 8.42 0.25
C ARG A 44 17.71 7.66 0.11
N LEU A 45 17.64 6.49 -0.48
CA LEU A 45 18.81 5.65 -0.70
C LEU A 45 18.99 5.43 -2.19
N THR A 46 20.23 5.50 -2.64
CA THR A 46 20.60 5.15 -4.01
C THR A 46 21.58 4.01 -3.94
N VAL A 47 21.21 2.88 -4.53
CA VAL A 47 22.01 1.66 -4.47
C VAL A 47 22.08 1.02 -5.84
N PRO A 48 23.19 0.34 -6.16
CA PRO A 48 23.23 -0.48 -7.37
C PRO A 48 22.22 -1.62 -7.27
N ALA A 49 21.46 -1.84 -8.33
CA ALA A 49 20.44 -2.86 -8.34
C ALA A 49 20.23 -3.41 -9.74
N THR A 50 19.65 -4.61 -9.82
CA THR A 50 19.31 -5.27 -11.06
C THR A 50 17.82 -5.59 -11.06
N VAL A 51 17.15 -5.31 -12.17
CA VAL A 51 15.75 -5.70 -12.34
C VAL A 51 15.70 -7.20 -12.56
N VAL A 52 15.09 -7.93 -11.63
CA VAL A 52 15.05 -9.40 -11.70
C VAL A 52 13.66 -9.91 -12.06
N ALA A 53 12.60 -9.15 -11.79
CA ALA A 53 11.25 -9.57 -12.13
C ALA A 53 10.33 -8.37 -12.25
N LYS A 54 9.29 -8.54 -13.06
CA LYS A 54 8.23 -7.54 -13.22
C LYS A 54 6.90 -8.27 -13.14
N ARG A 55 5.93 -7.67 -12.47
CA ARG A 55 4.58 -8.23 -12.44
C ARG A 55 3.53 -7.13 -12.46
N THR A 56 2.38 -7.47 -12.97
CA THR A 56 1.21 -6.61 -12.92
C THR A 56 0.13 -7.29 -12.09
N ASN A 57 -0.67 -6.47 -11.42
CA ASN A 57 -1.83 -6.95 -10.68
C ASN A 57 -3.05 -6.18 -11.18
N VAL A 58 -3.98 -6.89 -11.79
CA VAL A 58 -5.20 -6.30 -12.33
C VAL A 58 -6.32 -6.57 -11.37
N SER A 59 -6.94 -5.51 -10.87
CA SER A 59 -8.11 -5.61 -10.01
C SER A 59 -9.36 -5.26 -10.79
N HIS A 60 -10.41 -6.09 -10.63
CA HIS A 60 -11.70 -5.87 -11.25
C HIS A 60 -12.69 -5.42 -10.20
N HIS A 61 -13.30 -4.27 -10.42
CA HIS A 61 -14.31 -3.74 -9.52
C HIS A 61 -15.64 -3.65 -10.26
N HIS A 62 -16.69 -4.23 -9.67
CA HIS A 62 -18.04 -4.15 -10.21
C HIS A 62 -18.79 -3.09 -9.44
N GLY A 63 -19.12 -1.98 -10.12
CA GLY A 63 -19.98 -0.97 -9.54
C GLY A 63 -21.45 -1.23 -9.92
N ALA A 64 -22.36 -0.85 -9.05
CA ALA A 64 -23.78 -1.08 -9.28
C ALA A 64 -24.31 -0.35 -10.51
N ASN A 65 -23.80 0.85 -10.78
CA ASN A 65 -24.30 1.71 -11.86
C ASN A 65 -23.29 2.01 -12.94
N SER A 66 -22.05 1.57 -12.80
CA SER A 66 -20.97 1.99 -13.69
C SER A 66 -20.31 0.84 -14.44
N GLY A 67 -20.81 -0.37 -14.28
CA GLY A 67 -20.21 -1.53 -14.93
C GLY A 67 -18.94 -1.98 -14.27
N VAL A 68 -18.00 -2.48 -15.06
CA VAL A 68 -16.76 -3.05 -14.57
C VAL A 68 -15.64 -2.02 -14.68
N HIS A 69 -14.96 -1.78 -13.56
CA HIS A 69 -13.76 -0.94 -13.52
C HIS A 69 -12.54 -1.80 -13.38
N HIS A 70 -11.53 -1.52 -14.17
CA HIS A 70 -10.26 -2.23 -14.13
C HIS A 70 -9.19 -1.29 -13.57
N SER A 71 -8.45 -1.79 -12.61
CA SER A 71 -7.32 -1.07 -12.03
C SER A 71 -6.09 -1.96 -12.12
N THR A 72 -5.01 -1.44 -12.68
CA THR A 72 -3.78 -2.20 -12.84
C THR A 72 -2.69 -1.58 -11.98
N SER A 73 -2.07 -2.42 -11.16
CA SER A 73 -0.92 -2.04 -10.35
C SER A 73 0.33 -2.69 -10.92
N TYR A 74 1.42 -1.95 -10.93
CA TYR A 74 2.68 -2.39 -11.52
C TYR A 74 3.73 -2.53 -10.43
N TYR A 75 4.44 -3.65 -10.44
CA TYR A 75 5.45 -3.96 -9.45
C TYR A 75 6.71 -4.45 -10.14
N VAL A 76 7.85 -3.99 -9.66
CA VAL A 76 9.16 -4.42 -10.15
C VAL A 76 10.00 -4.88 -8.96
N THR A 77 10.63 -6.05 -9.11
CA THR A 77 11.52 -6.59 -8.09
C THR A 77 12.95 -6.27 -8.49
N PHE A 78 13.65 -5.64 -7.56
CA PHE A 78 15.07 -5.29 -7.71
C PHE A 78 15.91 -6.15 -6.77
N GLN A 79 17.04 -6.61 -7.26
CA GLN A 79 18.02 -7.29 -6.43
C GLN A 79 19.21 -6.36 -6.22
N VAL A 80 19.52 -6.06 -4.97
CA VAL A 80 20.64 -5.20 -4.61
C VAL A 80 21.92 -6.03 -4.44
N GLU A 81 23.07 -5.35 -4.27
CA GLU A 81 24.38 -6.02 -4.21
C GLU A 81 24.47 -7.07 -3.11
N SER A 82 23.78 -6.87 -2.00
CA SER A 82 23.79 -7.86 -0.90
C SER A 82 23.06 -9.15 -1.25
N GLY A 83 22.37 -9.22 -2.40
CA GLY A 83 21.56 -10.35 -2.78
C GLY A 83 20.11 -10.23 -2.34
N ASP A 84 19.78 -9.24 -1.53
CA ASP A 84 18.41 -9.01 -1.09
C ASP A 84 17.55 -8.53 -2.24
N ARG A 85 16.29 -8.92 -2.23
CA ARG A 85 15.31 -8.51 -3.23
C ARG A 85 14.24 -7.66 -2.59
N MET A 86 13.85 -6.61 -3.30
CA MET A 86 12.74 -5.76 -2.87
C MET A 86 11.80 -5.52 -4.03
N GLU A 87 10.51 -5.55 -3.76
CA GLU A 87 9.48 -5.26 -4.75
C GLU A 87 8.93 -3.87 -4.50
N LEU A 88 8.93 -3.04 -5.53
CA LEU A 88 8.46 -1.67 -5.44
C LEU A 88 7.30 -1.45 -6.40
N HIS A 89 6.27 -0.75 -5.94
CA HIS A 89 5.14 -0.33 -6.74
C HIS A 89 5.51 0.93 -7.52
N MET A 90 5.12 1.00 -8.79
CA MET A 90 5.42 2.16 -9.61
C MET A 90 4.31 2.44 -10.62
N ALA A 91 4.39 3.62 -11.24
CA ALA A 91 3.46 3.99 -12.30
C ALA A 91 3.74 3.21 -13.57
N GLY A 92 2.71 3.06 -14.41
CA GLY A 92 2.83 2.27 -15.64
C GLY A 92 3.89 2.77 -16.59
N HIS A 93 4.05 4.09 -16.72
CA HIS A 93 5.08 4.64 -17.61
C HIS A 93 6.50 4.33 -17.12
N GLN A 94 6.70 4.25 -15.81
CA GLN A 94 7.99 3.86 -15.23
C GLN A 94 8.23 2.36 -15.42
N TYR A 95 7.20 1.57 -15.20
CA TYR A 95 7.25 0.12 -15.38
C TYR A 95 7.64 -0.24 -16.81
N GLY A 96 7.09 0.45 -17.80
CA GLY A 96 7.37 0.18 -19.20
C GLY A 96 8.80 0.51 -19.63
N LEU A 97 9.51 1.35 -18.87
CA LEU A 97 10.89 1.71 -19.19
C LEU A 97 11.91 0.69 -18.66
N LEU A 98 11.48 -0.22 -17.78
CA LEU A 98 12.37 -1.18 -17.15
C LEU A 98 12.23 -2.54 -17.82
N VAL A 99 13.37 -3.21 -18.00
CA VAL A 99 13.42 -4.54 -18.61
C VAL A 99 14.15 -5.47 -17.64
N GLU A 100 13.71 -6.71 -17.56
CA GLU A 100 14.39 -7.69 -16.74
C GLU A 100 15.84 -7.82 -17.19
N GLY A 101 16.75 -7.78 -16.23
CA GLY A 101 18.18 -7.81 -16.49
C GLY A 101 18.84 -6.44 -16.52
N ASP A 102 18.06 -5.35 -16.52
CA ASP A 102 18.62 -4.01 -16.46
C ASP A 102 19.41 -3.81 -15.17
N ARG A 103 20.58 -3.22 -15.28
CA ARG A 103 21.42 -2.86 -14.16
C ARG A 103 21.56 -1.36 -14.09
N GLY A 104 21.59 -0.83 -12.89
CA GLY A 104 21.74 0.59 -12.71
C GLY A 104 21.64 0.99 -11.25
N LYS A 105 21.39 2.28 -11.04
CA LYS A 105 21.24 2.85 -9.71
C LYS A 105 19.76 3.04 -9.42
N LEU A 106 19.29 2.39 -8.36
CA LEU A 106 17.92 2.49 -7.88
C LEU A 106 17.89 3.50 -6.75
N THR A 107 17.01 4.49 -6.87
CA THR A 107 16.74 5.45 -5.80
C THR A 107 15.34 5.18 -5.27
N PHE A 108 15.24 4.97 -3.97
CA PHE A 108 13.97 4.70 -3.31
C PHE A 108 13.94 5.34 -1.93
N GLN A 109 12.73 5.47 -1.40
CA GLN A 109 12.52 6.01 -0.06
C GLN A 109 11.49 5.12 0.64
N GLY A 110 11.93 4.34 1.62
CA GLY A 110 11.08 3.34 2.25
C GLY A 110 10.62 2.30 1.23
N THR A 111 9.31 2.23 0.97
CA THR A 111 8.74 1.34 -0.04
C THR A 111 8.40 2.07 -1.34
N ARG A 112 8.78 3.34 -1.45
CA ARG A 112 8.44 4.17 -2.59
C ARG A 112 9.56 4.18 -3.61
N PHE A 113 9.24 3.83 -4.86
CA PHE A 113 10.16 3.96 -5.98
C PHE A 113 10.27 5.43 -6.37
N LEU A 114 11.50 5.92 -6.52
CA LEU A 114 11.74 7.28 -6.96
C LEU A 114 12.31 7.32 -8.37
N SER A 115 13.40 6.60 -8.63
CA SER A 115 14.00 6.57 -9.96
C SER A 115 14.92 5.37 -10.11
N PHE A 116 15.21 5.03 -11.36
CA PHE A 116 16.19 4.00 -11.71
C PHE A 116 16.95 4.49 -12.92
N GLU A 117 18.26 4.59 -12.76
CA GLU A 117 19.16 5.08 -13.80
C GLU A 117 20.06 3.96 -14.26
N ARG A 118 19.92 3.57 -15.52
CA ARG A 118 20.74 2.50 -16.10
C ARG A 118 22.19 2.94 -16.21
N THR A 119 23.06 1.98 -15.95
CA THR A 119 24.49 2.20 -16.11
C THR A 119 25.05 1.39 -17.28
#